data_73a74d7fd92fbb23ee425e1b8d0fc64f
#
_entry.id   73a74d7fd92fbb23ee425e1b8d0fc64f
#
_cell.length_a   1.000
_cell.length_b   1.000
_cell.length_c   1.000
_cell.angle_alpha   90.00
_cell.angle_beta   90.00
_cell.angle_gamma   90.00
#
_symmetry.space_group_name_H-M   'P 1'
#
loop_
_entity.id
_entity.type
_entity.pdbx_description
1 polymer ?
#
loop_
_entity_poly.entity_id
_entity_poly.type
_entity_poly.pdbx_seq_one_letter_code
_entity_poly.pdbx_strand_id
1 'polypeptide(L)'
;RIETKRFVIGDLERNDSFIGIVGMRVEDTLKISSYGGGNMWFWWFILICDCIIPAVMIIAGRMMWKHCPKKINGVVGYRTRMSMINMDTWKFAHEYAGKLWWKAGVGLLGPTLLIHIPFYGASDNTMGILSIIITVIQLLFLIGSILSTEKALKCNFNQDGTRQ
;
A
#
# COMPACT_ATOMS: atom_id res chain seq x y z
N ARG A 1 2.26 45.91 -40.76
CA ARG A 1 3.05 44.76 -41.26
C ARG A 1 3.85 44.03 -40.17
N ILE A 2 4.08 44.64 -39.02
CA ILE A 2 4.82 44.04 -37.91
C ILE A 2 3.89 43.25 -36.93
N GLU A 3 2.66 43.69 -36.74
CA GLU A 3 1.70 43.03 -35.87
C GLU A 3 1.21 41.68 -36.42
N THR A 4 1.02 41.55 -37.74
CA THR A 4 0.60 40.29 -38.37
C THR A 4 1.65 39.19 -38.27
N LYS A 5 2.96 39.54 -38.30
CA LYS A 5 4.04 38.55 -38.11
C LYS A 5 4.15 38.05 -36.67
N ARG A 6 3.87 38.89 -35.68
CA ARG A 6 3.92 38.51 -34.27
C ARG A 6 2.78 37.56 -33.89
N PHE A 7 1.59 37.76 -34.46
CA PHE A 7 0.44 36.88 -34.24
C PHE A 7 0.65 35.50 -34.88
N VAL A 8 1.19 35.42 -36.08
CA VAL A 8 1.46 34.14 -36.76
C VAL A 8 2.56 33.34 -36.07
N ILE A 9 3.60 34.01 -35.52
CA ILE A 9 4.68 33.34 -34.78
C ILE A 9 4.16 32.80 -33.43
N GLY A 10 3.33 33.57 -32.73
CA GLY A 10 2.73 33.13 -31.48
C GLY A 10 1.79 31.92 -31.62
N ASP A 11 1.04 31.84 -32.69
CA ASP A 11 0.15 30.70 -32.97
C ASP A 11 0.90 29.46 -33.47
N LEU A 12 2.02 29.64 -34.20
CA LEU A 12 2.91 28.53 -34.59
C LEU A 12 3.62 27.93 -33.38
N GLU A 13 4.18 28.74 -32.47
CA GLU A 13 4.80 28.23 -31.24
C GLU A 13 3.80 27.50 -30.33
N ARG A 14 2.54 27.99 -30.26
CA ARG A 14 1.48 27.34 -29.49
C ARG A 14 1.06 26.01 -30.12
N ASN A 15 0.99 25.96 -31.46
CA ASN A 15 0.59 24.77 -32.20
C ASN A 15 1.68 23.70 -32.17
N ASP A 16 2.96 24.10 -32.29
CA ASP A 16 4.11 23.20 -32.18
C ASP A 16 4.25 22.62 -30.77
N SER A 17 3.97 23.42 -29.73
CA SER A 17 3.91 22.93 -28.34
C SER A 17 2.78 21.92 -28.12
N PHE A 18 1.60 22.17 -28.73
CA PHE A 18 0.44 21.28 -28.64
C PHE A 18 0.67 19.98 -29.42
N ILE A 19 1.24 20.05 -30.63
CA ILE A 19 1.61 18.87 -31.43
C ILE A 19 2.74 18.09 -30.75
N GLY A 20 3.70 18.76 -30.12
CA GLY A 20 4.74 18.14 -29.34
C GLY A 20 4.20 17.33 -28.13
N ILE A 21 3.19 17.86 -27.43
CA ILE A 21 2.55 17.19 -26.31
C ILE A 21 1.73 15.96 -26.76
N VAL A 22 1.00 16.08 -27.90
CA VAL A 22 0.17 14.98 -28.43
C VAL A 22 1.03 13.86 -29.04
N GLY A 23 2.22 14.19 -29.59
CA GLY A 23 3.16 13.22 -30.17
C GLY A 23 4.03 12.51 -29.14
N MET A 24 4.07 12.94 -27.90
CA MET A 24 4.83 12.29 -26.83
C MET A 24 4.21 10.95 -26.45
N ARG A 25 4.98 9.89 -26.60
CA ARG A 25 4.61 8.59 -26.07
C ARG A 25 4.51 8.65 -24.54
N VAL A 26 3.61 7.87 -23.95
CA VAL A 26 3.46 7.75 -22.48
C VAL A 26 4.82 7.50 -21.80
N GLU A 27 5.71 6.75 -22.46
CA GLU A 27 7.09 6.50 -21.99
C GLU A 27 7.94 7.77 -21.89
N ASP A 28 7.79 8.70 -22.84
CA ASP A 28 8.52 9.97 -22.85
C ASP A 28 7.99 10.91 -21.77
N THR A 29 6.67 10.90 -21.55
CA THR A 29 6.04 11.66 -20.45
C THR A 29 6.47 11.14 -19.08
N LEU A 30 6.54 9.84 -18.92
CA LEU A 30 7.05 9.20 -17.69
C LEU A 30 8.56 9.50 -17.48
N LYS A 31 9.34 9.50 -18.56
CA LYS A 31 10.76 9.86 -18.52
C LYS A 31 10.97 11.32 -18.14
N ILE A 32 10.24 12.26 -18.73
CA ILE A 32 10.33 13.69 -18.40
C ILE A 32 9.89 13.95 -16.95
N SER A 33 8.83 13.27 -16.50
CA SER A 33 8.39 13.32 -15.11
C SER A 33 9.45 12.76 -14.14
N SER A 34 10.25 11.78 -14.59
CA SER A 34 11.32 11.19 -13.79
C SER A 34 12.58 12.08 -13.69
N TYR A 35 12.82 12.97 -14.67
CA TYR A 35 13.97 13.87 -14.69
C TYR A 35 13.71 15.25 -14.03
N GLY A 36 12.50 15.56 -13.66
CA GLY A 36 12.19 16.75 -12.87
C GLY A 36 12.71 16.55 -11.44
N GLY A 37 13.84 17.20 -11.09
CA GLY A 37 14.57 17.04 -9.83
C GLY A 37 13.66 16.97 -8.61
N GLY A 38 13.25 15.76 -8.25
CA GLY A 38 12.46 15.49 -7.07
C GLY A 38 13.27 15.77 -5.81
N ASN A 39 12.59 16.21 -4.79
CA ASN A 39 13.22 16.45 -3.50
C ASN A 39 13.62 15.10 -2.88
N MET A 40 14.92 14.86 -2.73
CA MET A 40 15.43 13.61 -2.11
C MET A 40 14.86 13.37 -0.71
N TRP A 41 14.58 14.46 0.02
CA TRP A 41 13.92 14.41 1.32
C TRP A 41 12.49 13.83 1.22
N PHE A 42 11.73 14.20 0.17
CA PHE A 42 10.40 13.69 -0.11
C PHE A 42 10.43 12.20 -0.49
N TRP A 43 11.42 11.75 -1.24
CA TRP A 43 11.62 10.35 -1.56
C TRP A 43 11.80 9.48 -0.30
N TRP A 44 12.68 9.91 0.64
CA TRP A 44 12.87 9.21 1.91
C TRP A 44 11.59 9.20 2.77
N PHE A 45 10.88 10.33 2.80
CA PHE A 45 9.62 10.45 3.52
C PHE A 45 8.58 9.45 3.00
N ILE A 46 8.36 9.39 1.71
CA ILE A 46 7.41 8.45 1.08
C ILE A 46 7.81 7.00 1.32
N LEU A 47 9.10 6.65 1.15
CA LEU A 47 9.59 5.31 1.42
C LEU A 47 9.29 4.87 2.87
N ILE A 48 9.53 5.74 3.84
CA ILE A 48 9.23 5.45 5.25
C ILE A 48 7.72 5.24 5.45
N CYS A 49 6.88 6.12 4.89
CA CYS A 49 5.43 6.00 4.97
C CYS A 49 4.92 4.67 4.38
N ASP A 50 5.41 4.30 3.21
CA ASP A 50 5.00 3.06 2.53
C ASP A 50 5.49 1.79 3.25
N CYS A 51 6.55 1.89 4.06
CA CYS A 51 7.03 0.80 4.90
C CYS A 51 6.23 0.63 6.21
N ILE A 52 5.45 1.63 6.64
CA ILE A 52 4.72 1.57 7.93
C ILE A 52 3.73 0.41 7.95
N ILE A 53 2.91 0.26 6.92
CA ILE A 53 1.86 -0.79 6.88
C ILE A 53 2.48 -2.19 6.95
N PRO A 54 3.46 -2.57 6.10
CA PRO A 54 4.13 -3.87 6.21
C PRO A 54 4.83 -4.06 7.57
N ALA A 55 5.49 -3.03 8.11
CA ALA A 55 6.15 -3.10 9.40
C ALA A 55 5.15 -3.35 10.54
N VAL A 56 4.03 -2.64 10.57
CA VAL A 56 2.96 -2.85 11.55
C VAL A 56 2.39 -4.27 11.42
N MET A 57 2.18 -4.77 10.19
CA MET A 57 1.71 -6.14 9.97
C MET A 57 2.70 -7.18 10.50
N ILE A 58 4.01 -6.99 10.32
CA ILE A 58 5.05 -7.89 10.85
C ILE A 58 5.03 -7.88 12.38
N ILE A 59 5.05 -6.70 12.99
CA ILE A 59 5.12 -6.53 14.45
C ILE A 59 3.85 -7.07 15.10
N ALA A 60 2.68 -6.58 14.68
CA ALA A 60 1.38 -6.99 15.22
C ALA A 60 1.10 -8.47 14.95
N GLY A 61 1.44 -8.96 13.74
CA GLY A 61 1.31 -10.37 13.39
C GLY A 61 2.14 -11.26 14.31
N ARG A 62 3.41 -10.89 14.56
CA ARG A 62 4.27 -11.65 15.47
C ARG A 62 3.79 -11.60 16.92
N MET A 63 3.31 -10.43 17.36
CA MET A 63 2.73 -10.29 18.72
C MET A 63 1.50 -11.19 18.88
N MET A 64 0.55 -11.14 17.95
CA MET A 64 -0.65 -11.98 18.01
C MET A 64 -0.31 -13.47 17.97
N TRP A 65 0.62 -13.88 17.11
CA TRP A 65 1.01 -15.28 16.97
C TRP A 65 1.74 -15.82 18.20
N LYS A 66 2.70 -15.05 18.76
CA LYS A 66 3.57 -15.53 19.84
C LYS A 66 3.09 -15.16 21.24
N HIS A 67 2.32 -14.10 21.37
CA HIS A 67 1.88 -13.53 22.64
C HIS A 67 0.38 -13.27 22.65
N CYS A 68 -0.42 -14.34 22.36
CA CYS A 68 -1.88 -14.22 22.45
C CYS A 68 -2.28 -13.84 23.89
N PRO A 69 -3.13 -12.81 24.07
CA PRO A 69 -3.62 -12.43 25.40
C PRO A 69 -4.34 -13.57 26.10
N LYS A 70 -4.01 -13.79 27.38
CA LYS A 70 -4.57 -14.88 28.20
C LYS A 70 -6.04 -14.71 28.55
N LYS A 71 -6.59 -13.52 28.32
CA LYS A 71 -8.02 -13.19 28.52
C LYS A 71 -8.54 -12.46 27.32
N ILE A 72 -9.79 -12.71 26.96
CA ILE A 72 -10.50 -11.94 25.93
C ILE A 72 -10.59 -10.50 26.42
N ASN A 73 -10.11 -9.55 25.63
CA ASN A 73 -10.10 -8.14 26.00
C ASN A 73 -10.52 -7.26 24.82
N GLY A 74 -10.98 -6.05 25.11
CA GLY A 74 -11.44 -5.09 24.13
C GLY A 74 -10.36 -4.15 23.56
N VAL A 75 -9.06 -4.35 23.89
CA VAL A 75 -8.01 -3.36 23.56
C VAL A 75 -7.00 -3.90 22.56
N VAL A 76 -6.48 -5.10 22.75
CA VAL A 76 -5.35 -5.66 21.98
C VAL A 76 -5.73 -6.96 21.31
N GLY A 77 -5.36 -7.12 20.02
CA GLY A 77 -5.45 -8.36 19.28
C GLY A 77 -6.52 -8.34 18.17
N TYR A 78 -6.74 -9.50 17.55
CA TYR A 78 -7.74 -9.70 16.50
C TYR A 78 -9.14 -9.80 17.13
N ARG A 79 -9.98 -8.77 16.88
CA ARG A 79 -11.25 -8.60 17.58
C ARG A 79 -12.40 -8.53 16.59
N THR A 80 -13.06 -9.64 16.41
CA THR A 80 -14.30 -9.76 15.65
C THR A 80 -15.34 -10.47 16.49
N ARG A 81 -16.59 -10.44 16.06
CA ARG A 81 -17.67 -11.13 16.76
C ARG A 81 -17.36 -12.61 16.97
N MET A 82 -16.85 -13.29 15.95
CA MET A 82 -16.50 -14.71 16.01
C MET A 82 -15.28 -14.98 16.90
N SER A 83 -14.25 -14.15 16.83
CA SER A 83 -13.03 -14.35 17.60
C SER A 83 -13.22 -14.19 19.12
N MET A 84 -14.23 -13.42 19.54
CA MET A 84 -14.46 -13.06 20.95
C MET A 84 -15.53 -13.93 21.65
N ILE A 85 -16.04 -15.00 21.03
CA ILE A 85 -17.08 -15.86 21.61
C ILE A 85 -16.53 -16.61 22.83
N ASN A 86 -15.40 -17.28 22.69
CA ASN A 86 -14.73 -18.02 23.77
C ASN A 86 -13.20 -18.04 23.59
N MET A 87 -12.48 -18.65 24.53
CA MET A 87 -11.01 -18.70 24.52
C MET A 87 -10.44 -19.53 23.38
N ASP A 88 -11.18 -20.48 22.82
CA ASP A 88 -10.71 -21.34 21.73
C ASP A 88 -10.76 -20.57 20.41
N THR A 89 -11.88 -19.88 20.13
CA THR A 89 -12.00 -18.99 18.99
C THR A 89 -11.02 -17.83 19.07
N TRP A 90 -10.77 -17.28 20.29
CA TRP A 90 -9.81 -16.21 20.53
C TRP A 90 -8.38 -16.63 20.19
N LYS A 91 -7.91 -17.75 20.72
CA LYS A 91 -6.57 -18.29 20.45
C LYS A 91 -6.37 -18.63 18.98
N PHE A 92 -7.35 -19.32 18.38
CA PHE A 92 -7.31 -19.69 16.96
C PHE A 92 -7.21 -18.44 16.07
N ALA A 93 -8.06 -17.44 16.32
CA ALA A 93 -8.06 -16.19 15.54
C ALA A 93 -6.71 -15.48 15.62
N HIS A 94 -6.13 -15.36 16.82
CA HIS A 94 -4.82 -14.72 17.04
C HIS A 94 -3.68 -15.48 16.38
N GLU A 95 -3.70 -16.79 16.46
CA GLU A 95 -2.67 -17.62 15.84
C GLU A 95 -2.77 -17.56 14.30
N TYR A 96 -3.97 -17.70 13.74
CA TYR A 96 -4.18 -17.68 12.30
C TYR A 96 -3.89 -16.30 11.71
N ALA A 97 -4.55 -15.25 12.23
CA ALA A 97 -4.34 -13.88 11.77
C ALA A 97 -2.88 -13.44 11.98
N GLY A 98 -2.28 -13.79 13.13
CA GLY A 98 -0.90 -13.43 13.43
C GLY A 98 0.11 -14.04 12.45
N LYS A 99 -0.04 -15.32 12.11
CA LYS A 99 0.79 -15.99 11.09
C LYS A 99 0.60 -15.36 9.70
N LEU A 100 -0.65 -15.07 9.34
CA LEU A 100 -1.00 -14.48 8.05
C LEU A 100 -0.43 -13.08 7.91
N TRP A 101 -0.61 -12.24 8.93
CA TRP A 101 -0.09 -10.87 8.94
C TRP A 101 1.43 -10.83 8.92
N TRP A 102 2.10 -11.69 9.68
CA TRP A 102 3.55 -11.76 9.66
C TRP A 102 4.09 -12.13 8.28
N LYS A 103 3.52 -13.18 7.64
CA LYS A 103 3.91 -13.61 6.29
C LYS A 103 3.62 -12.54 5.24
N ALA A 104 2.42 -11.96 5.26
CA ALA A 104 2.02 -10.93 4.33
C ALA A 104 2.88 -9.65 4.48
N GLY A 105 3.16 -9.24 5.71
CA GLY A 105 4.01 -8.09 5.98
C GLY A 105 5.44 -8.27 5.46
N VAL A 106 6.06 -9.43 5.67
CA VAL A 106 7.39 -9.74 5.11
C VAL A 106 7.33 -9.78 3.57
N GLY A 107 6.29 -10.40 3.01
CA GLY A 107 6.09 -10.49 1.56
C GLY A 107 5.81 -9.14 0.89
N LEU A 108 5.24 -8.17 1.59
CA LEU A 108 4.99 -6.82 1.10
C LEU A 108 6.19 -5.89 1.28
N LEU A 109 6.95 -6.04 2.37
CA LEU A 109 8.08 -5.16 2.67
C LEU A 109 9.18 -5.24 1.59
N GLY A 110 9.54 -6.45 1.18
CA GLY A 110 10.56 -6.67 0.14
C GLY A 110 10.24 -5.94 -1.17
N PRO A 111 9.10 -6.24 -1.82
CA PRO A 111 8.68 -5.54 -3.03
C PRO A 111 8.55 -4.01 -2.85
N THR A 112 8.03 -3.54 -1.69
CA THR A 112 7.93 -2.10 -1.41
C THR A 112 9.30 -1.44 -1.49
N LEU A 113 10.33 -2.00 -0.85
CA LEU A 113 11.69 -1.48 -0.90
C LEU A 113 12.28 -1.54 -2.32
N LEU A 114 12.11 -2.66 -3.01
CA LEU A 114 12.68 -2.87 -4.36
C LEU A 114 12.08 -1.94 -5.40
N ILE A 115 10.76 -1.69 -5.34
CA ILE A 115 10.06 -0.82 -6.30
C ILE A 115 10.52 0.63 -6.15
N HIS A 116 10.90 1.10 -4.95
CA HIS A 116 11.37 2.47 -4.74
C HIS A 116 12.75 2.76 -5.33
N ILE A 117 13.61 1.74 -5.51
CA ILE A 117 15.00 1.92 -5.99
C ILE A 117 15.06 2.63 -7.35
N PRO A 118 14.35 2.20 -8.41
CA PRO A 118 14.42 2.85 -9.72
C PRO A 118 13.81 4.26 -9.76
N PHE A 119 13.03 4.63 -8.73
CA PHE A 119 12.40 5.96 -8.62
C PHE A 119 13.19 6.93 -7.73
N TYR A 120 14.44 6.59 -7.37
CA TYR A 120 15.30 7.50 -6.61
C TYR A 120 15.53 8.79 -7.39
N GLY A 121 15.16 9.93 -6.80
CA GLY A 121 15.24 11.24 -7.47
C GLY A 121 14.14 11.54 -8.49
N ALA A 122 13.11 10.70 -8.59
CA ALA A 122 11.94 10.97 -9.41
C ALA A 122 11.16 12.19 -8.91
N SER A 123 10.34 12.81 -9.77
CA SER A 123 9.53 13.96 -9.38
C SER A 123 8.55 13.62 -8.24
N ASP A 124 8.24 14.61 -7.40
CA ASP A 124 7.36 14.45 -6.24
C ASP A 124 5.97 13.91 -6.65
N ASN A 125 5.46 14.32 -7.82
CA ASN A 125 4.21 13.81 -8.37
C ASN A 125 4.28 12.33 -8.72
N THR A 126 5.37 11.88 -9.33
CA THR A 126 5.60 10.47 -9.66
C THR A 126 5.67 9.62 -8.40
N MET A 127 6.40 10.09 -7.39
CA MET A 127 6.50 9.42 -6.10
C MET A 127 5.14 9.34 -5.38
N GLY A 128 4.34 10.40 -5.42
CA GLY A 128 3.00 10.41 -4.85
C GLY A 128 2.07 9.39 -5.50
N ILE A 129 2.06 9.29 -6.84
CA ILE A 129 1.26 8.30 -7.57
C ILE A 129 1.72 6.87 -7.23
N LEU A 130 3.03 6.62 -7.22
CA LEU A 130 3.60 5.33 -6.86
C LEU A 130 3.16 4.89 -5.46
N SER A 131 3.26 5.79 -4.48
CA SER A 131 2.86 5.56 -3.09
C SER A 131 1.37 5.22 -2.98
N ILE A 132 0.49 5.94 -3.69
CA ILE A 132 -0.94 5.62 -3.71
C ILE A 132 -1.17 4.19 -4.20
N ILE A 133 -0.53 3.78 -5.30
CA ILE A 133 -0.68 2.43 -5.85
C ILE A 133 -0.21 1.38 -4.83
N ILE A 134 0.97 1.57 -4.23
CA ILE A 134 1.53 0.68 -3.22
C ILE A 134 0.59 0.57 -2.02
N THR A 135 0.13 1.71 -1.50
CA THR A 135 -0.78 1.75 -0.34
C THR A 135 -2.09 1.03 -0.62
N VAL A 136 -2.70 1.22 -1.80
CA VAL A 136 -3.93 0.50 -2.20
C VAL A 136 -3.69 -1.01 -2.20
N ILE A 137 -2.59 -1.48 -2.78
CA ILE A 137 -2.23 -2.91 -2.78
C ILE A 137 -2.09 -3.43 -1.35
N GLN A 138 -1.37 -2.72 -0.48
CA GLN A 138 -1.17 -3.10 0.92
C GLN A 138 -2.50 -3.17 1.69
N LEU A 139 -3.42 -2.22 1.47
CA LEU A 139 -4.75 -2.22 2.07
C LEU A 139 -5.60 -3.40 1.59
N LEU A 140 -5.53 -3.76 0.32
CA LEU A 140 -6.22 -4.94 -0.21
C LEU A 140 -5.71 -6.23 0.45
N PHE A 141 -4.39 -6.36 0.67
CA PHE A 141 -3.83 -7.49 1.42
C PHE A 141 -4.31 -7.51 2.87
N LEU A 142 -4.36 -6.36 3.53
CA LEU A 142 -4.83 -6.23 4.91
C LEU A 142 -6.32 -6.64 5.03
N ILE A 143 -7.19 -6.13 4.17
CA ILE A 143 -8.61 -6.49 4.14
C ILE A 143 -8.78 -7.98 3.80
N GLY A 144 -8.06 -8.49 2.79
CA GLY A 144 -8.06 -9.90 2.42
C GLY A 144 -7.65 -10.82 3.57
N SER A 145 -6.71 -10.39 4.39
CA SER A 145 -6.28 -11.16 5.57
C SER A 145 -7.37 -11.25 6.64
N ILE A 146 -8.16 -10.19 6.83
CA ILE A 146 -9.31 -10.19 7.75
C ILE A 146 -10.38 -11.16 7.23
N LEU A 147 -10.74 -11.07 5.95
CA LEU A 147 -11.72 -11.96 5.34
C LEU A 147 -11.29 -13.44 5.39
N SER A 148 -10.00 -13.71 5.16
CA SER A 148 -9.43 -15.05 5.26
C SER A 148 -9.53 -15.61 6.68
N THR A 149 -9.25 -14.79 7.69
CA THR A 149 -9.34 -15.18 9.10
C THR A 149 -10.79 -15.46 9.52
N GLU A 150 -11.73 -14.61 9.10
CA GLU A 150 -13.17 -14.85 9.35
C GLU A 150 -13.68 -16.13 8.68
N LYS A 151 -13.25 -16.38 7.45
CA LYS A 151 -13.57 -17.62 6.76
C LYS A 151 -13.02 -18.83 7.51
N ALA A 152 -11.76 -18.77 7.95
CA ALA A 152 -11.15 -19.85 8.73
C ALA A 152 -11.86 -20.09 10.06
N LEU A 153 -12.28 -19.04 10.78
CA LEU A 153 -13.09 -19.17 11.99
C LEU A 153 -14.42 -19.87 11.73
N LYS A 154 -15.17 -19.45 10.71
CA LYS A 154 -16.45 -20.04 10.33
C LYS A 154 -16.34 -21.49 9.85
N CYS A 155 -15.18 -21.90 9.30
CA CYS A 155 -14.94 -23.27 8.88
C CYS A 155 -14.54 -24.21 10.03
N ASN A 156 -14.07 -23.68 11.16
CA ASN A 156 -13.56 -24.48 12.28
C ASN A 156 -14.46 -24.41 13.52
N PHE A 157 -15.36 -23.44 13.59
CA PHE A 157 -16.22 -23.21 14.75
C PHE A 157 -17.66 -22.90 14.34
N ASN A 158 -18.60 -23.43 15.12
CA ASN A 158 -20.02 -23.11 15.01
C ASN A 158 -20.29 -21.65 15.50
N GLN A 159 -21.52 -21.18 15.34
CA GLN A 159 -21.93 -19.83 15.78
C GLN A 159 -21.88 -19.64 17.32
N ASP A 160 -21.92 -20.72 18.08
CA ASP A 160 -21.78 -20.74 19.54
C ASP A 160 -20.32 -20.85 20.00
N GLY A 161 -19.36 -20.96 19.08
CA GLY A 161 -17.96 -21.09 19.34
C GLY A 161 -17.48 -22.51 19.67
N THR A 162 -18.34 -23.53 19.55
CA THR A 162 -17.94 -24.94 19.63
C THR A 162 -17.18 -25.34 18.37
N ARG A 163 -16.19 -26.20 18.53
CA ARG A 163 -15.37 -26.68 17.39
C ARG A 163 -16.19 -27.68 16.57
N GLN A 164 -16.14 -27.53 15.25
CA GLN A 164 -16.72 -28.48 14.30
C GLN A 164 -15.88 -29.75 14.20
#